data_4cb58c2c00568c93b97eb02980dea9db
#
_entry.id   4cb58c2c00568c93b97eb02980dea9db
#
_cell.length_a   1.000
_cell.length_b   1.000
_cell.length_c   1.000
_cell.angle_alpha   90.00
_cell.angle_beta   90.00
_cell.angle_gamma   90.00
#
_symmetry.space_group_name_H-M   'P 1'
#
loop_
_entity.id
_entity.type
_entity.pdbx_description
1 polymer ?
#
loop_
_entity_poly.entity_id
_entity_poly.type
_entity_poly.pdbx_seq_one_letter_code
_entity_poly.pdbx_strand_id
1 'polypeptide(L)'
;KVNPSADKVVAILDDSVTGEAERKNFYSAEAKYPELEFSEINSSELTTAQLQQAVSKVDENTILIYIVMSNDGSGKQYTNAQAIRMVVTYSKVPVYRMVEAGIGDGLLGGNVVSMYKSGEIAAQMAMDIANGTDSAEINVVKDSPNIYCVDEDVMRKFGLEASQFPKDTEFVNHREGFF
;
A
#
# COMPACT_ATOMS: atom_id res chain seq x y z
N LYS A 1 2.33 10.44 -14.06
CA LYS A 1 3.17 10.23 -12.85
C LYS A 1 2.58 11.04 -11.72
N VAL A 2 2.24 10.40 -10.59
CA VAL A 2 1.61 11.06 -9.43
C VAL A 2 2.62 11.92 -8.66
N ASN A 3 3.88 11.49 -8.57
CA ASN A 3 4.96 12.28 -7.98
C ASN A 3 6.17 12.28 -8.93
N PRO A 4 6.23 13.19 -9.90
CA PRO A 4 7.31 13.23 -10.90
C PRO A 4 8.64 13.77 -10.35
N SER A 5 8.62 14.46 -9.20
CA SER A 5 9.81 15.03 -8.56
C SER A 5 10.44 14.13 -7.49
N ALA A 6 9.85 12.94 -7.26
CA ALA A 6 10.38 12.04 -6.25
C ALA A 6 11.78 11.53 -6.63
N ASP A 7 12.68 11.61 -5.69
CA ASP A 7 14.03 11.04 -5.73
C ASP A 7 14.25 9.98 -4.63
N LYS A 8 13.26 9.80 -3.74
CA LYS A 8 13.30 8.85 -2.62
C LYS A 8 12.06 7.99 -2.56
N VAL A 9 12.25 6.75 -2.11
CA VAL A 9 11.17 5.83 -1.71
C VAL A 9 11.42 5.36 -0.29
N VAL A 10 10.46 5.60 0.60
CA VAL A 10 10.54 5.20 2.01
C VAL A 10 9.44 4.21 2.33
N ALA A 11 9.80 3.03 2.83
CA ALA A 11 8.86 2.03 3.31
C ALA A 11 8.66 2.15 4.83
N ILE A 12 7.42 2.05 5.30
CA ILE A 12 7.12 1.84 6.72
C ILE A 12 6.85 0.37 6.92
N LEU A 13 7.68 -0.29 7.74
CA LEU A 13 7.59 -1.72 8.04
C LEU A 13 8.10 -2.03 9.46
N ASP A 14 7.98 -3.29 9.86
CA ASP A 14 8.44 -3.81 11.15
C ASP A 14 9.30 -5.07 10.95
N ASP A 15 9.78 -5.67 12.06
CA ASP A 15 10.58 -6.89 12.06
C ASP A 15 9.73 -8.17 12.24
N SER A 16 8.42 -8.10 11.95
CA SER A 16 7.60 -9.29 11.88
C SER A 16 8.01 -10.18 10.69
N VAL A 17 7.56 -11.43 10.69
CA VAL A 17 7.80 -12.36 9.57
C VAL A 17 7.32 -11.77 8.24
N THR A 18 6.19 -11.07 8.26
CA THR A 18 5.66 -10.36 7.09
C THR A 18 6.57 -9.18 6.73
N GLY A 19 6.96 -8.37 7.71
CA GLY A 19 7.84 -7.21 7.49
C GLY A 19 9.19 -7.61 6.90
N GLU A 20 9.80 -8.68 7.38
CA GLU A 20 11.05 -9.21 6.85
C GLU A 20 10.93 -9.70 5.40
N ALA A 21 9.83 -10.38 5.06
CA ALA A 21 9.57 -10.84 3.70
C ALA A 21 9.37 -9.65 2.74
N GLU A 22 8.57 -8.68 3.16
CA GLU A 22 8.27 -7.49 2.35
C GLU A 22 9.48 -6.54 2.24
N ARG A 23 10.34 -6.46 3.26
CA ARG A 23 11.61 -5.72 3.20
C ARG A 23 12.49 -6.22 2.05
N LYS A 24 12.61 -7.54 1.90
CA LYS A 24 13.37 -8.16 0.79
C LYS A 24 12.76 -7.81 -0.56
N ASN A 25 11.43 -7.86 -0.68
CA ASN A 25 10.72 -7.48 -1.90
C ASN A 25 10.94 -6.00 -2.22
N PHE A 26 10.83 -5.13 -1.22
CA PHE A 26 11.02 -3.68 -1.35
C PHE A 26 12.42 -3.36 -1.88
N TYR A 27 13.47 -3.82 -1.22
CA TYR A 27 14.85 -3.55 -1.67
C TYR A 27 15.22 -4.26 -2.98
N SER A 28 14.54 -5.36 -3.34
CA SER A 28 14.75 -6.00 -4.65
C SER A 28 14.32 -5.11 -5.82
N ALA A 29 13.46 -4.13 -5.58
CA ALA A 29 13.02 -3.18 -6.58
C ALA A 29 14.05 -2.08 -6.87
N GLU A 30 14.99 -1.81 -5.95
CA GLU A 30 16.01 -0.75 -6.07
C GLU A 30 16.80 -0.87 -7.39
N ALA A 31 17.17 -2.09 -7.77
CA ALA A 31 17.91 -2.33 -9.02
C ALA A 31 17.14 -1.93 -10.29
N LYS A 32 15.80 -1.80 -10.22
CA LYS A 32 14.94 -1.40 -11.34
C LYS A 32 14.74 0.11 -11.41
N TYR A 33 15.05 0.82 -10.33
CA TYR A 33 14.84 2.27 -10.20
C TYR A 33 16.11 2.94 -9.62
N PRO A 34 17.23 2.89 -10.35
CA PRO A 34 18.53 3.38 -9.87
C PRO A 34 18.55 4.90 -9.63
N GLU A 35 17.55 5.62 -10.13
CA GLU A 35 17.35 7.05 -9.90
C GLU A 35 16.70 7.38 -8.54
N LEU A 36 16.21 6.38 -7.80
CA LEU A 36 15.53 6.55 -6.53
C LEU A 36 16.38 6.01 -5.38
N GLU A 37 16.46 6.75 -4.29
CA GLU A 37 17.04 6.29 -3.03
C GLU A 37 16.01 5.49 -2.24
N PHE A 38 16.32 4.24 -1.90
CA PHE A 38 15.45 3.37 -1.11
C PHE A 38 15.88 3.39 0.35
N SER A 39 14.92 3.62 1.24
CA SER A 39 15.14 3.55 2.68
C SER A 39 13.88 3.14 3.43
N GLU A 40 13.98 2.91 4.74
CA GLU A 40 12.86 2.46 5.54
C GLU A 40 12.71 3.23 6.85
N ILE A 41 11.50 3.25 7.38
CA ILE A 41 11.14 3.58 8.74
C ILE A 41 10.77 2.26 9.41
N ASN A 42 11.72 1.66 10.15
CA ASN A 42 11.48 0.41 10.87
C ASN A 42 10.80 0.70 12.20
N SER A 43 9.52 0.31 12.31
CA SER A 43 8.75 0.57 13.52
C SER A 43 9.26 -0.20 14.74
N SER A 44 9.85 -1.38 14.56
CA SER A 44 10.37 -2.18 15.66
C SER A 44 11.59 -1.55 16.37
N GLU A 45 12.26 -0.59 15.72
CA GLU A 45 13.43 0.10 16.28
C GLU A 45 13.08 1.44 16.93
N LEU A 46 11.89 1.98 16.69
CA LEU A 46 11.48 3.32 17.08
C LEU A 46 10.31 3.30 18.06
N THR A 47 10.39 4.13 19.09
CA THR A 47 9.21 4.38 19.96
C THR A 47 8.10 5.08 19.18
N THR A 48 6.86 5.06 19.69
CA THR A 48 5.73 5.79 19.07
C THR A 48 6.10 7.25 18.75
N ALA A 49 6.74 7.97 19.68
CA ALA A 49 7.10 9.38 19.47
C ALA A 49 8.15 9.56 18.36
N GLN A 50 9.12 8.66 18.30
CA GLN A 50 10.15 8.66 17.24
C GLN A 50 9.54 8.31 15.88
N LEU A 51 8.60 7.36 15.82
CA LEU A 51 7.83 7.03 14.62
C LEU A 51 7.06 8.24 14.09
N GLN A 52 6.31 8.93 14.98
CA GLN A 52 5.58 10.14 14.62
C GLN A 52 6.52 11.22 14.07
N GLN A 53 7.68 11.39 14.70
CA GLN A 53 8.67 12.34 14.24
C GLN A 53 9.28 11.92 12.89
N ALA A 54 9.63 10.65 12.71
CA ALA A 54 10.18 10.14 11.45
C ALA A 54 9.20 10.35 10.29
N VAL A 55 7.93 9.93 10.47
CA VAL A 55 6.88 10.13 9.47
C VAL A 55 6.65 11.61 9.16
N SER A 56 6.67 12.49 10.16
CA SER A 56 6.45 13.93 9.98
C SER A 56 7.59 14.68 9.26
N LYS A 57 8.76 14.06 9.18
CA LYS A 57 9.95 14.59 8.47
C LYS A 57 10.02 14.18 7.01
N VAL A 58 9.19 13.23 6.58
CA VAL A 58 9.14 12.83 5.17
C VAL A 58 8.71 14.03 4.33
N ASP A 59 9.49 14.35 3.31
CA ASP A 59 9.30 15.50 2.44
C ASP A 59 8.58 15.15 1.13
N GLU A 60 8.23 16.18 0.36
CA GLU A 60 7.48 16.08 -0.89
C GLU A 60 8.19 15.35 -2.03
N ASN A 61 9.53 15.20 -1.94
CA ASN A 61 10.32 14.44 -2.91
C ASN A 61 10.32 12.93 -2.62
N THR A 62 9.55 12.50 -1.62
CA THR A 62 9.53 11.12 -1.16
C THR A 62 8.22 10.42 -1.51
N ILE A 63 8.33 9.22 -2.06
CA ILE A 63 7.22 8.25 -2.17
C ILE A 63 7.18 7.46 -0.86
N LEU A 64 6.20 7.75 0.01
CA LEU A 64 6.04 7.06 1.28
C LEU A 64 5.07 5.89 1.13
N ILE A 65 5.54 4.67 1.37
CA ILE A 65 4.76 3.45 1.24
C ILE A 65 4.53 2.83 2.63
N TYR A 66 3.27 2.63 3.01
CA TYR A 66 2.92 1.85 4.19
C TYR A 66 2.84 0.36 3.82
N ILE A 67 3.69 -0.46 4.40
CA ILE A 67 3.71 -1.92 4.18
C ILE A 67 3.03 -2.63 5.35
N VAL A 68 3.65 -2.62 6.52
CA VAL A 68 3.13 -3.27 7.73
C VAL A 68 3.71 -2.61 8.98
N MET A 69 2.89 -2.51 10.03
CA MET A 69 3.33 -2.05 11.34
C MET A 69 2.44 -2.70 12.40
N SER A 70 2.97 -3.68 13.12
CA SER A 70 2.27 -4.42 14.18
C SER A 70 2.74 -4.05 15.59
N ASN A 71 3.96 -3.52 15.71
CA ASN A 71 4.56 -3.11 16.98
C ASN A 71 5.52 -1.94 16.80
N ASP A 72 5.87 -1.30 17.90
CA ASP A 72 6.95 -0.33 17.96
C ASP A 72 8.12 -0.81 18.86
N GLY A 73 9.22 -0.08 18.84
CA GLY A 73 10.43 -0.39 19.59
C GLY A 73 10.27 -0.34 21.13
N SER A 74 9.14 0.15 21.63
CA SER A 74 8.79 0.07 23.06
C SER A 74 7.99 -1.20 23.40
N GLY A 75 7.68 -2.05 22.41
CA GLY A 75 6.87 -3.25 22.55
C GLY A 75 5.35 -2.99 22.51
N LYS A 76 4.94 -1.78 22.19
CA LYS A 76 3.51 -1.46 22.01
C LYS A 76 2.99 -2.11 20.74
N GLN A 77 1.85 -2.80 20.84
CA GLN A 77 1.18 -3.44 19.73
C GLN A 77 0.16 -2.50 19.07
N TYR A 78 0.01 -2.63 17.76
CA TYR A 78 -0.93 -1.87 16.95
C TYR A 78 -1.82 -2.81 16.14
N THR A 79 -3.11 -2.53 16.11
CA THR A 79 -3.95 -3.03 15.02
C THR A 79 -3.62 -2.29 13.72
N ASN A 80 -3.93 -2.90 12.57
CA ASN A 80 -3.71 -2.24 11.28
C ASN A 80 -4.36 -0.85 11.21
N ALA A 81 -5.59 -0.72 11.69
CA ALA A 81 -6.29 0.57 11.73
C ALA A 81 -5.59 1.63 12.63
N GLN A 82 -5.03 1.21 13.78
CA GLN A 82 -4.29 2.11 14.66
C GLN A 82 -2.97 2.57 14.02
N ALA A 83 -2.25 1.65 13.37
CA ALA A 83 -1.02 1.94 12.67
C ALA A 83 -1.25 2.91 11.50
N ILE A 84 -2.22 2.61 10.63
CA ILE A 84 -2.61 3.49 9.51
C ILE A 84 -2.97 4.88 10.04
N ARG A 85 -3.86 4.96 11.04
CA ARG A 85 -4.27 6.26 11.62
C ARG A 85 -3.08 7.06 12.13
N MET A 86 -2.13 6.42 12.81
CA MET A 86 -0.92 7.07 13.27
C MET A 86 -0.12 7.62 12.09
N VAL A 87 0.17 6.80 11.08
CA VAL A 87 0.96 7.21 9.91
C VAL A 87 0.30 8.36 9.16
N VAL A 88 -1.00 8.26 8.80
CA VAL A 88 -1.69 9.30 8.01
C VAL A 88 -1.93 10.60 8.78
N THR A 89 -1.93 10.53 10.12
CA THR A 89 -2.05 11.74 10.98
C THR A 89 -0.79 12.57 10.95
N TYR A 90 0.38 11.93 10.95
CA TYR A 90 1.67 12.63 11.00
C TYR A 90 2.32 12.83 9.65
N SER A 91 1.86 12.13 8.60
CA SER A 91 2.39 12.31 7.25
C SER A 91 1.97 13.64 6.62
N LYS A 92 2.95 14.32 6.03
CA LYS A 92 2.77 15.54 5.23
C LYS A 92 2.69 15.25 3.73
N VAL A 93 2.87 13.98 3.35
CA VAL A 93 2.82 13.51 1.95
C VAL A 93 1.79 12.41 1.80
N PRO A 94 1.30 12.13 0.59
CA PRO A 94 0.44 10.97 0.35
C PRO A 94 1.14 9.67 0.77
N VAL A 95 0.41 8.80 1.46
CA VAL A 95 0.91 7.48 1.85
C VAL A 95 0.35 6.44 0.92
N TYR A 96 1.24 5.81 0.14
CA TYR A 96 0.88 4.78 -0.83
C TYR A 96 0.68 3.42 -0.17
N ARG A 97 -0.01 2.54 -0.87
CA ARG A 97 -0.32 1.18 -0.42
C ARG A 97 -0.18 0.18 -1.58
N MET A 98 0.17 -1.08 -1.27
CA MET A 98 0.29 -2.16 -2.27
C MET A 98 -0.83 -3.21 -2.18
N VAL A 99 -1.75 -3.08 -1.21
CA VAL A 99 -2.93 -3.93 -1.02
C VAL A 99 -4.15 -3.06 -0.75
N GLU A 100 -5.37 -3.55 -1.04
CA GLU A 100 -6.61 -2.77 -0.85
C GLU A 100 -6.86 -2.34 0.62
N ALA A 101 -6.42 -3.14 1.58
CA ALA A 101 -6.69 -2.88 3.00
C ALA A 101 -6.10 -1.55 3.46
N GLY A 102 -6.96 -0.64 3.95
CA GLY A 102 -6.61 0.69 4.45
C GLY A 102 -6.77 1.82 3.43
N ILE A 103 -7.08 1.50 2.17
CA ILE A 103 -7.57 2.50 1.21
C ILE A 103 -9.01 2.84 1.62
N GLY A 104 -9.30 4.13 1.76
CA GLY A 104 -10.55 4.59 2.38
C GLY A 104 -10.39 5.00 3.85
N ASP A 105 -9.29 4.62 4.51
CA ASP A 105 -8.95 4.98 5.88
C ASP A 105 -7.81 6.02 5.96
N GLY A 106 -7.51 6.68 4.83
CA GLY A 106 -6.51 7.76 4.73
C GLY A 106 -5.22 7.37 4.02
N LEU A 107 -5.07 6.13 3.53
CA LEU A 107 -4.01 5.76 2.58
C LEU A 107 -4.47 6.11 1.16
N LEU A 108 -3.56 6.68 0.36
CA LEU A 108 -3.88 7.07 -1.02
C LEU A 108 -4.24 5.86 -1.90
N GLY A 109 -3.54 4.76 -1.73
CA GLY A 109 -3.66 3.60 -2.61
C GLY A 109 -2.56 3.52 -3.66
N GLY A 110 -2.88 3.02 -4.84
CA GLY A 110 -1.95 2.81 -5.95
C GLY A 110 -2.34 1.61 -6.81
N ASN A 111 -1.35 0.95 -7.41
CA ASN A 111 -1.54 -0.35 -8.04
C ASN A 111 -1.48 -1.43 -6.95
N VAL A 112 -2.63 -1.97 -6.57
CA VAL A 112 -2.80 -2.79 -5.37
C VAL A 112 -3.30 -4.19 -5.70
N VAL A 113 -2.92 -5.15 -4.87
CA VAL A 113 -3.49 -6.51 -4.94
C VAL A 113 -4.95 -6.43 -4.51
N SER A 114 -5.86 -6.85 -5.40
CA SER A 114 -7.28 -6.95 -5.09
C SER A 114 -7.61 -8.28 -4.43
N MET A 115 -8.05 -8.20 -3.17
CA MET A 115 -8.53 -9.37 -2.43
C MET A 115 -9.86 -9.88 -2.99
N TYR A 116 -10.70 -8.97 -3.51
CA TYR A 116 -11.94 -9.34 -4.17
C TYR A 116 -11.68 -10.19 -5.42
N LYS A 117 -10.84 -9.70 -6.33
CA LYS A 117 -10.46 -10.45 -7.55
C LYS A 117 -9.75 -11.76 -7.24
N SER A 118 -8.92 -11.80 -6.19
CA SER A 118 -8.32 -13.04 -5.71
C SER A 118 -9.39 -14.05 -5.29
N GLY A 119 -10.44 -13.60 -4.60
CA GLY A 119 -11.58 -14.41 -4.22
C GLY A 119 -12.39 -14.91 -5.41
N GLU A 120 -12.64 -14.05 -6.42
CA GLU A 120 -13.33 -14.44 -7.67
C GLU A 120 -12.56 -15.55 -8.40
N ILE A 121 -11.24 -15.41 -8.54
CA ILE A 121 -10.39 -16.42 -9.19
C ILE A 121 -10.46 -17.75 -8.43
N ALA A 122 -10.33 -17.72 -7.10
CA ALA A 122 -10.41 -18.92 -6.27
C ALA A 122 -11.79 -19.60 -6.35
N ALA A 123 -12.87 -18.80 -6.37
CA ALA A 123 -14.23 -19.32 -6.53
C ALA A 123 -14.44 -19.97 -7.90
N GLN A 124 -13.91 -19.35 -8.97
CA GLN A 124 -13.98 -19.94 -10.32
C GLN A 124 -13.25 -21.29 -10.38
N MET A 125 -12.05 -21.37 -9.84
CA MET A 125 -11.30 -22.64 -9.76
C MET A 125 -12.08 -23.73 -8.99
N ALA A 126 -12.72 -23.36 -7.88
CA ALA A 126 -13.53 -24.28 -7.11
C ALA A 126 -14.78 -24.75 -7.91
N MET A 127 -15.42 -23.87 -8.67
CA MET A 127 -16.54 -24.21 -9.54
C MET A 127 -16.10 -25.14 -10.67
N ASP A 128 -14.94 -24.92 -11.28
CA ASP A 128 -14.43 -25.77 -12.36
C ASP A 128 -14.18 -27.20 -11.84
N ILE A 129 -13.62 -27.37 -10.64
CA ILE A 129 -13.47 -28.67 -9.98
C ILE A 129 -14.83 -29.31 -9.71
N ALA A 130 -15.79 -28.55 -9.18
CA ALA A 130 -17.14 -29.06 -8.89
C ALA A 130 -17.88 -29.49 -10.15
N ASN A 131 -17.57 -28.90 -11.30
CA ASN A 131 -18.12 -29.25 -12.61
C ASN A 131 -17.35 -30.41 -13.30
N GLY A 132 -16.36 -31.00 -12.64
CA GLY A 132 -15.65 -32.21 -13.09
C GLY A 132 -14.30 -31.97 -13.76
N THR A 133 -13.77 -30.75 -13.74
CA THR A 133 -12.40 -30.51 -14.18
C THR A 133 -11.42 -31.13 -13.17
N ASP A 134 -10.45 -31.88 -13.65
CA ASP A 134 -9.40 -32.42 -12.78
C ASP A 134 -8.56 -31.29 -12.20
N SER A 135 -8.34 -31.33 -10.89
CA SER A 135 -7.52 -30.31 -10.19
C SER A 135 -6.09 -30.19 -10.76
N ALA A 136 -5.57 -31.26 -11.36
CA ALA A 136 -4.27 -31.25 -12.04
C ALA A 136 -4.27 -30.44 -13.35
N GLU A 137 -5.43 -30.20 -13.94
CA GLU A 137 -5.61 -29.42 -15.18
C GLU A 137 -5.78 -27.94 -14.89
N ILE A 138 -6.04 -27.55 -13.64
CA ILE A 138 -6.19 -26.13 -13.25
C ILE A 138 -4.82 -25.49 -13.13
N ASN A 139 -4.60 -24.47 -13.96
CA ASN A 139 -3.34 -23.73 -13.95
C ASN A 139 -3.19 -22.90 -12.67
N VAL A 140 -1.99 -22.89 -12.10
CA VAL A 140 -1.63 -21.98 -11.02
C VAL A 140 -1.62 -20.55 -11.56
N VAL A 141 -2.38 -19.65 -10.93
CA VAL A 141 -2.34 -18.23 -11.24
C VAL A 141 -1.07 -17.65 -10.65
N LYS A 142 -0.16 -17.19 -11.52
CA LYS A 142 1.15 -16.67 -11.15
C LYS A 142 1.15 -15.14 -11.00
N ASP A 143 0.26 -14.47 -11.75
CA ASP A 143 0.18 -13.02 -11.74
C ASP A 143 -0.83 -12.55 -10.69
N SER A 144 -0.43 -11.58 -9.89
CA SER A 144 -1.31 -10.98 -8.89
C SER A 144 -2.47 -10.24 -9.58
N PRO A 145 -3.72 -10.41 -9.14
CA PRO A 145 -4.87 -9.70 -9.71
C PRO A 145 -4.90 -8.26 -9.20
N ASN A 146 -4.00 -7.43 -9.71
CA ASN A 146 -3.89 -6.04 -9.32
C ASN A 146 -4.97 -5.17 -9.97
N ILE A 147 -5.36 -4.13 -9.22
CA ILE A 147 -6.18 -3.02 -9.68
C ILE A 147 -5.51 -1.70 -9.32
N TYR A 148 -5.86 -0.64 -10.04
CA TYR A 148 -5.59 0.71 -9.55
C TYR A 148 -6.75 1.13 -8.65
N CYS A 149 -6.47 1.40 -7.37
CA CYS A 149 -7.46 1.83 -6.39
C CYS A 149 -6.92 3.03 -5.61
N VAL A 150 -7.70 4.11 -5.54
CA VAL A 150 -7.28 5.40 -4.99
C VAL A 150 -8.37 6.00 -4.11
N ASP A 151 -7.98 6.52 -2.95
CA ASP A 151 -8.85 7.29 -2.05
C ASP A 151 -8.98 8.74 -2.54
N GLU A 152 -10.18 9.13 -2.97
CA GLU A 152 -10.43 10.44 -3.54
C GLU A 152 -10.37 11.57 -2.49
N ASP A 153 -10.71 11.31 -1.23
CA ASP A 153 -10.56 12.30 -0.15
C ASP A 153 -9.06 12.59 0.12
N VAL A 154 -8.22 11.54 0.08
CA VAL A 154 -6.76 11.70 0.20
C VAL A 154 -6.19 12.41 -1.03
N MET A 155 -6.64 12.03 -2.22
CA MET A 155 -6.25 12.67 -3.47
C MET A 155 -6.51 14.19 -3.41
N ARG A 156 -7.71 14.61 -3.00
CA ARG A 156 -8.08 16.03 -2.83
C ARG A 156 -7.23 16.73 -1.76
N LYS A 157 -6.99 16.04 -0.62
CA LYS A 157 -6.16 16.60 0.48
C LYS A 157 -4.77 17.01 0.00
N PHE A 158 -4.20 16.26 -0.93
CA PHE A 158 -2.86 16.50 -1.47
C PHE A 158 -2.84 17.18 -2.84
N GLY A 159 -3.99 17.68 -3.34
CA GLY A 159 -4.08 18.40 -4.61
C GLY A 159 -3.77 17.54 -5.84
N LEU A 160 -4.03 16.24 -5.74
CA LEU A 160 -3.89 15.31 -6.86
C LEU A 160 -5.18 15.28 -7.70
N GLU A 161 -5.03 15.08 -8.99
CA GLU A 161 -6.13 15.02 -9.94
C GLU A 161 -6.33 13.61 -10.51
N ALA A 162 -7.57 13.23 -10.80
CA ALA A 162 -7.90 11.92 -11.38
C ALA A 162 -7.16 11.65 -12.70
N SER A 163 -6.85 12.71 -13.46
CA SER A 163 -6.08 12.65 -14.71
C SER A 163 -4.64 12.14 -14.55
N GLN A 164 -4.10 12.15 -13.33
CA GLN A 164 -2.74 11.66 -13.03
C GLN A 164 -2.70 10.14 -12.85
N PHE A 165 -3.88 9.50 -12.75
CA PHE A 165 -4.03 8.05 -12.58
C PHE A 165 -4.50 7.38 -13.87
N PRO A 166 -4.29 6.05 -14.02
CA PRO A 166 -4.83 5.29 -15.14
C PRO A 166 -6.35 5.42 -15.26
N LYS A 167 -6.88 5.29 -16.49
CA LYS A 167 -8.33 5.46 -16.75
C LYS A 167 -9.22 4.42 -16.08
N ASP A 168 -8.67 3.25 -15.78
CA ASP A 168 -9.30 2.12 -15.11
C ASP A 168 -9.14 2.15 -13.58
N THR A 169 -8.73 3.29 -13.02
CA THR A 169 -8.60 3.47 -11.58
C THR A 169 -9.98 3.44 -10.90
N GLU A 170 -10.11 2.60 -9.89
CA GLU A 170 -11.26 2.57 -9.00
C GLU A 170 -11.05 3.63 -7.90
N PHE A 171 -12.06 4.49 -7.70
CA PHE A 171 -12.02 5.52 -6.68
C PHE A 171 -12.92 5.16 -5.51
N VAL A 172 -12.37 5.15 -4.28
CA VAL A 172 -13.12 5.02 -3.03
C VAL A 172 -13.33 6.42 -2.42
N ASN A 173 -14.29 6.56 -1.51
CA ASN A 173 -14.70 7.84 -0.92
C ASN A 173 -15.10 8.89 -1.97
N HIS A 174 -15.58 8.41 -3.12
CA HIS A 174 -16.11 9.27 -4.16
C HIS A 174 -17.34 10.03 -3.65
N ARG A 175 -17.28 11.35 -3.71
CA ARG A 175 -18.44 12.21 -3.39
C ARG A 175 -19.07 12.67 -4.69
N GLU A 176 -20.27 12.21 -4.96
CA GLU A 176 -21.07 12.82 -6.03
C GLU A 176 -21.19 14.33 -5.78
N GLY A 177 -20.73 15.12 -6.75
CA GLY A 177 -20.88 16.57 -6.67
C GLY A 177 -22.37 16.90 -6.69
N PHE A 178 -22.87 17.52 -5.64
CA PHE A 178 -24.15 18.23 -5.72
C PHE A 178 -23.94 19.41 -6.66
N PHE A 179 -24.47 19.30 -7.87
CA PHE A 179 -24.63 20.42 -8.78
C PHE A 179 -25.84 21.25 -8.35
#